data_88e7665abfdd1fa2d6ce4e4afe045f18
#
_entry.id   88e7665abfdd1fa2d6ce4e4afe045f18
#
_cell.length_a   1.000
_cell.length_b   1.000
_cell.length_c   1.000
_cell.angle_alpha   90.00
_cell.angle_beta   90.00
_cell.angle_gamma   90.00
#
_symmetry.space_group_name_H-M   'P 1'
#
loop_
_entity.id
_entity.type
_entity.pdbx_description
1 polymer ?
#
loop_
_entity_poly.entity_id
_entity_poly.type
_entity_poly.pdbx_seq_one_letter_code
_entity_poly.pdbx_strand_id
1 'polypeptide(L)'
;MKILVTGTAGFIGSYVAEKLLERGDEVIGLDNINDYYDVNLKYGRLLKAGIHKKDIAWYKLVQSCQYPKYRFIRMNLEDRQAMQMLFANEGFHRVCHLAAQAGVRYSISNPYTY
;
A
#
# COMPACT_ATOMS: atom_id res chain seq x y z
N MET A 1 6.78 0.38 -15.21
CA MET A 1 7.58 0.80 -14.05
C MET A 1 7.15 0.02 -12.82
N LYS A 2 8.02 -0.06 -11.84
CA LYS A 2 7.70 -0.69 -10.56
C LYS A 2 7.44 0.41 -9.53
N ILE A 3 6.24 0.44 -8.97
CA ILE A 3 5.76 1.58 -8.17
C ILE A 3 5.28 1.10 -6.82
N LEU A 4 5.75 1.76 -5.76
CA LEU A 4 5.20 1.57 -4.42
C LEU A 4 4.06 2.55 -4.23
N VAL A 5 2.89 2.05 -3.86
CA VAL A 5 1.74 2.90 -3.52
C VAL A 5 1.41 2.69 -2.06
N THR A 6 1.52 3.74 -1.25
CA THR A 6 1.13 3.67 0.16
C THR A 6 -0.33 4.08 0.30
N GLY A 7 -1.03 3.46 1.25
CA GLY A 7 -2.44 3.75 1.48
C GLY A 7 -3.39 3.02 0.54
N THR A 8 -3.00 1.83 0.06
CA THR A 8 -3.78 1.11 -0.96
C THR A 8 -5.08 0.51 -0.44
N ALA A 9 -5.28 0.42 0.86
CA ALA A 9 -6.57 0.03 1.41
C ALA A 9 -7.52 1.22 1.52
N GLY A 10 -7.05 2.45 1.30
CA GLY A 10 -7.86 3.64 1.29
C GLY A 10 -8.57 3.86 -0.05
N PHE A 11 -9.51 4.79 -0.05
CA PHE A 11 -10.33 5.07 -1.23
C PHE A 11 -9.48 5.53 -2.41
N ILE A 12 -8.63 6.54 -2.20
CA ILE A 12 -7.81 7.09 -3.27
C ILE A 12 -6.69 6.12 -3.63
N GLY A 13 -6.04 5.54 -2.63
CA GLY A 13 -4.92 4.62 -2.86
C GLY A 13 -5.32 3.38 -3.65
N SER A 14 -6.48 2.81 -3.36
CA SER A 14 -6.97 1.65 -4.10
C SER A 14 -7.26 2.00 -5.56
N TYR A 15 -7.83 3.18 -5.81
CA TYR A 15 -8.11 3.67 -7.15
C TYR A 15 -6.82 3.89 -7.95
N VAL A 16 -5.83 4.53 -7.33
CA VAL A 16 -4.55 4.80 -7.99
C VAL A 16 -3.84 3.49 -8.34
N ALA A 17 -3.82 2.54 -7.40
CA ALA A 17 -3.21 1.23 -7.66
C ALA A 17 -3.85 0.54 -8.87
N GLU A 18 -5.18 0.56 -8.94
CA GLU A 18 -5.91 -0.03 -10.06
C GLU A 18 -5.54 0.63 -11.39
N LYS A 19 -5.48 1.97 -11.41
CA LYS A 19 -5.12 2.70 -12.63
C LYS A 19 -3.69 2.42 -13.08
N LEU A 20 -2.76 2.30 -12.16
CA LEU A 20 -1.39 1.95 -12.51
C LEU A 20 -1.30 0.53 -13.08
N LEU A 21 -2.04 -0.40 -12.50
CA LEU A 21 -2.08 -1.77 -13.00
C LEU A 21 -2.69 -1.83 -14.40
N GLU A 22 -3.74 -1.06 -14.66
CA GLU A 22 -4.35 -0.98 -15.99
C GLU A 22 -3.36 -0.41 -17.01
N ARG A 23 -2.48 0.49 -16.58
CA ARG A 23 -1.44 1.04 -17.44
C ARG A 23 -0.32 0.05 -17.73
N GLY A 24 -0.25 -1.03 -16.99
CA GLY A 24 0.77 -2.06 -17.16
C GLY A 24 1.94 -1.96 -16.19
N ASP A 25 1.85 -1.11 -15.19
CA ASP A 25 2.89 -1.00 -14.16
C ASP A 25 2.83 -2.17 -13.19
N GLU A 26 3.99 -2.48 -12.60
CA GLU A 26 4.06 -3.37 -11.47
C GLU A 26 3.88 -2.55 -10.19
N VAL A 27 2.96 -2.99 -9.32
CA VAL A 27 2.59 -2.23 -8.12
C VAL A 27 2.81 -3.08 -6.88
N ILE A 28 3.44 -2.48 -5.88
CA ILE A 28 3.41 -3.00 -4.52
C ILE A 28 2.59 -2.02 -3.70
N GLY A 29 1.48 -2.50 -3.15
CA GLY A 29 0.62 -1.73 -2.27
C GLY A 29 1.05 -1.91 -0.84
N LEU A 30 0.95 -0.83 -0.05
CA LEU A 30 1.33 -0.84 1.35
C LEU A 30 0.24 -0.14 2.16
N ASP A 31 -0.19 -0.77 3.24
CA ASP A 31 -1.15 -0.18 4.17
C ASP A 31 -1.00 -0.87 5.53
N ASN A 32 -1.24 -0.15 6.60
CA ASN A 32 -1.23 -0.77 7.92
C ASN A 32 -2.61 -1.29 8.33
N ILE A 33 -3.64 -0.94 7.57
CA ILE A 33 -5.04 -1.33 7.82
C ILE A 33 -5.42 -0.96 9.26
N ASN A 34 -5.17 0.31 9.62
CA ASN A 34 -5.54 0.78 10.95
C ASN A 34 -7.06 0.86 11.08
N ASP A 35 -7.55 0.99 12.30
CA ASP A 35 -8.96 0.95 12.63
C ASP A 35 -9.60 2.33 12.84
N TYR A 36 -8.95 3.40 12.39
CA TYR A 36 -9.55 4.74 12.47
C TYR A 36 -10.83 4.84 11.66
N TYR A 37 -10.90 4.10 10.55
CA TYR A 37 -12.09 3.98 9.73
C TYR A 37 -12.50 2.53 9.67
N ASP A 38 -13.68 2.25 9.10
CA ASP A 38 -14.20 0.89 9.03
C ASP A 38 -13.22 -0.03 8.28
N VAL A 39 -12.63 -0.99 9.02
CA VAL A 39 -11.68 -1.94 8.44
C VAL A 39 -12.34 -2.83 7.40
N ASN A 40 -13.64 -3.05 7.47
CA ASN A 40 -14.35 -3.86 6.48
C ASN A 40 -14.33 -3.21 5.11
N LEU A 41 -14.39 -1.87 5.05
CA LEU A 41 -14.24 -1.16 3.78
C LEU A 41 -12.83 -1.35 3.22
N LYS A 42 -11.83 -1.32 4.08
CA LYS A 42 -10.43 -1.51 3.67
C LYS A 42 -10.21 -2.90 3.12
N TYR A 43 -10.69 -3.92 3.82
CA TYR A 43 -10.57 -5.30 3.35
C TYR A 43 -11.40 -5.52 2.07
N GLY A 44 -12.54 -4.84 1.94
CA GLY A 44 -13.34 -4.90 0.72
C GLY A 44 -12.60 -4.35 -0.49
N ARG A 45 -11.91 -3.23 -0.31
CA ARG A 45 -11.10 -2.65 -1.40
C ARG A 45 -9.96 -3.57 -1.79
N LEU A 46 -9.29 -4.15 -0.81
CA LEU A 46 -8.20 -5.10 -1.08
C LEU A 46 -8.71 -6.35 -1.79
N LEU A 47 -9.86 -6.87 -1.38
CA LEU A 47 -10.47 -8.04 -2.01
C LEU A 47 -10.79 -7.76 -3.48
N LYS A 48 -11.30 -6.57 -3.77
CA LYS A 48 -11.61 -6.16 -5.12
C LYS A 48 -10.36 -6.14 -6.00
N ALA A 49 -9.21 -5.89 -5.40
CA ALA A 49 -7.93 -5.93 -6.09
C ALA A 49 -7.26 -7.30 -6.05
N GLY A 50 -7.97 -8.32 -5.58
CA GLY A 50 -7.46 -9.69 -5.56
C GLY A 50 -6.62 -10.04 -4.36
N ILE A 51 -6.68 -9.24 -3.28
CA ILE A 51 -5.95 -9.51 -2.04
C ILE A 51 -6.95 -10.00 -1.00
N HIS A 52 -6.83 -11.26 -0.60
CA HIS A 52 -7.76 -11.88 0.34
C HIS A 52 -7.32 -11.66 1.77
N LYS A 53 -8.26 -11.29 2.63
CA LYS A 53 -8.00 -11.05 4.05
C LYS A 53 -7.27 -12.21 4.72
N LYS A 54 -7.61 -13.43 4.38
CA LYS A 54 -7.02 -14.63 4.98
C LYS A 54 -5.51 -14.74 4.73
N ASP A 55 -5.02 -14.11 3.66
CA ASP A 55 -3.61 -14.18 3.27
C ASP A 55 -2.79 -13.03 3.85
N ILE A 56 -3.46 -12.00 4.38
CA ILE A 56 -2.79 -10.81 4.88
C ILE A 56 -2.17 -11.09 6.25
N ALA A 57 -0.89 -10.78 6.37
CA ALA A 57 -0.18 -10.84 7.64
C ALA A 57 0.83 -9.69 7.67
N TRP A 58 1.21 -9.28 8.88
CA TRP A 58 2.19 -8.21 9.02
C TRP A 58 3.51 -8.59 8.32
N TYR A 59 4.05 -7.65 7.56
CA TYR A 59 5.36 -7.73 6.88
C TYR A 59 5.47 -8.86 5.85
N LYS A 60 4.34 -9.35 5.36
CA LYS A 60 4.31 -10.40 4.35
C LYS A 60 3.78 -9.85 3.04
N LEU A 61 4.53 -10.05 1.95
CA LEU A 61 4.06 -9.73 0.61
C LEU A 61 3.04 -10.77 0.17
N VAL A 62 1.89 -10.28 -0.29
CA VAL A 62 0.76 -11.11 -0.73
C VAL A 62 0.52 -10.85 -2.20
N GLN A 63 0.56 -11.90 -3.00
CA GLN A 63 0.31 -11.81 -4.43
C GLN A 63 -1.19 -11.72 -4.70
N SER A 64 -1.58 -10.75 -5.55
CA SER A 64 -2.97 -10.67 -6.01
C SER A 64 -3.35 -11.88 -6.86
N CYS A 65 -4.54 -12.41 -6.64
CA CYS A 65 -5.08 -13.48 -7.48
C CYS A 65 -5.70 -12.95 -8.77
N GLN A 66 -5.86 -11.63 -8.89
CA GLN A 66 -6.51 -11.00 -10.04
C GLN A 66 -5.50 -10.27 -10.95
N TYR A 67 -4.50 -9.61 -10.34
CA TYR A 67 -3.50 -8.85 -11.08
C TYR A 67 -2.12 -9.47 -10.87
N PRO A 68 -1.53 -10.08 -11.91
CA PRO A 68 -0.20 -10.71 -11.76
C PRO A 68 0.90 -9.75 -11.33
N LYS A 69 0.73 -8.46 -11.61
CA LYS A 69 1.74 -7.44 -11.29
C LYS A 69 1.44 -6.71 -9.99
N TYR A 70 0.49 -7.19 -9.19
CA TYR A 70 0.15 -6.54 -7.92
C TYR A 70 0.46 -7.44 -6.73
N ARG A 71 1.23 -6.88 -5.79
CA ARG A 71 1.48 -7.49 -4.49
C ARG A 71 1.17 -6.48 -3.41
N PHE A 72 0.74 -6.96 -2.26
CA PHE A 72 0.36 -6.11 -1.13
C PHE A 72 1.16 -6.50 0.11
N ILE A 73 1.52 -5.52 0.92
CA ILE A 73 2.16 -5.76 2.21
C ILE A 73 1.50 -4.91 3.28
N ARG A 74 1.20 -5.53 4.43
CA ARG A 74 0.70 -4.82 5.59
C ARG A 74 1.87 -4.44 6.47
N MET A 75 2.16 -3.14 6.59
CA MET A 75 3.21 -2.67 7.47
C MET A 75 3.01 -1.21 7.82
N ASN A 76 3.69 -0.76 8.85
CA ASN A 76 3.67 0.65 9.25
C ASN A 76 4.76 1.42 8.52
N LEU A 77 4.42 2.63 8.07
CA LEU A 77 5.38 3.52 7.42
C LEU A 77 6.48 3.95 8.38
N GLU A 78 6.18 3.99 9.67
CA GLU A 78 7.14 4.40 10.69
C GLU A 78 8.21 3.36 10.94
N ASP A 79 8.02 2.13 10.51
CA ASP A 79 9.01 1.08 10.66
C ASP A 79 10.13 1.30 9.63
N ARG A 80 11.11 2.08 10.05
CA ARG A 80 12.19 2.53 9.16
C ARG A 80 13.01 1.36 8.63
N GLN A 81 13.31 0.39 9.47
CA GLN A 81 14.10 -0.75 9.06
C GLN A 81 13.36 -1.60 8.03
N ALA A 82 12.08 -1.86 8.24
CA ALA A 82 11.27 -2.62 7.30
C ALA A 82 11.14 -1.88 5.97
N MET A 83 10.98 -0.54 6.01
CA MET A 83 10.91 0.26 4.80
C MET A 83 12.22 0.19 4.02
N GLN A 84 13.37 0.29 4.70
CA GLN A 84 14.67 0.18 4.05
C GLN A 84 14.83 -1.18 3.37
N MET A 85 14.42 -2.24 4.03
CA MET A 85 14.51 -3.58 3.47
C MET A 85 13.61 -3.73 2.25
N LEU A 86 12.41 -3.18 2.32
CA LEU A 86 11.47 -3.24 1.19
C LEU A 86 12.05 -2.52 -0.03
N PHE A 87 12.58 -1.31 0.16
CA PHE A 87 13.21 -0.56 -0.93
C PHE A 87 14.42 -1.30 -1.50
N ALA A 88 15.26 -1.86 -0.63
CA ALA A 88 16.45 -2.58 -1.06
C ALA A 88 16.10 -3.82 -1.88
N ASN A 89 15.07 -4.55 -1.46
CA ASN A 89 14.69 -5.80 -2.10
C ASN A 89 13.92 -5.60 -3.40
N GLU A 90 13.13 -4.52 -3.50
CA GLU A 90 12.21 -4.36 -4.61
C GLU A 90 12.68 -3.38 -5.69
N GLY A 91 13.48 -2.39 -5.32
CA GLY A 91 14.04 -1.46 -6.32
C GLY A 91 12.97 -0.63 -7.04
N PHE A 92 12.21 0.16 -6.31
CA PHE A 92 11.12 0.94 -6.91
C PHE A 92 11.64 2.05 -7.82
N HIS A 93 10.95 2.29 -8.93
CA HIS A 93 11.19 3.42 -9.81
C HIS A 93 10.49 4.68 -9.33
N ARG A 94 9.32 4.52 -8.73
CA ARG A 94 8.50 5.63 -8.23
C ARG A 94 7.81 5.24 -6.93
N VAL A 95 7.46 6.24 -6.14
CA VAL A 95 6.66 6.07 -4.93
C VAL A 95 5.47 7.02 -5.02
N CYS A 96 4.28 6.48 -4.87
CA CYS A 96 3.05 7.26 -4.76
C CYS A 96 2.57 7.18 -3.32
N HIS A 97 2.80 8.23 -2.55
CA HIS A 97 2.55 8.22 -1.12
C HIS A 97 1.18 8.83 -0.81
N LEU A 98 0.21 7.96 -0.57
CA LEU A 98 -1.17 8.36 -0.32
C LEU A 98 -1.66 7.98 1.07
N ALA A 99 -0.82 7.32 1.87
CA ALA A 99 -1.16 6.99 3.23
C ALA A 99 -1.23 8.27 4.06
N ALA A 100 -2.29 8.40 4.86
CA ALA A 100 -2.47 9.52 5.75
C ALA A 100 -2.67 9.01 7.16
N GLN A 101 -2.19 9.78 8.15
CA GLN A 101 -2.46 9.50 9.55
C GLN A 101 -3.65 10.35 9.97
N ALA A 102 -4.69 9.70 10.51
CA ALA A 102 -5.90 10.40 10.90
C ALA A 102 -5.61 11.45 11.96
N GLY A 103 -6.14 12.66 11.74
CA GLY A 103 -6.02 13.75 12.69
C GLY A 103 -4.66 14.40 12.78
N VAL A 104 -3.73 14.04 11.93
CA VAL A 104 -2.36 14.54 11.97
C VAL A 104 -2.03 15.31 10.71
N ARG A 105 -1.46 16.49 10.86
CA ARG A 105 -0.96 17.29 9.73
C ARG A 105 0.50 16.93 9.46
N TYR A 106 0.70 15.69 9.19
CA TYR A 106 2.02 15.10 9.13
C TYR A 106 2.85 15.64 7.98
N SER A 107 2.20 15.88 6.84
CA SER A 107 2.86 16.41 5.65
C SER A 107 3.48 17.79 5.90
N ILE A 108 2.85 18.60 6.74
CA ILE A 108 3.33 19.95 7.02
C ILE A 108 4.47 19.92 8.03
N SER A 109 4.36 19.09 9.05
CA SER A 109 5.34 19.03 10.14
C SER A 109 6.52 18.12 9.83
N ASN A 110 6.37 17.18 8.90
CA ASN A 110 7.41 16.22 8.58
C ASN A 110 7.40 15.87 7.09
N PRO A 111 8.05 16.69 6.24
CA PRO A 111 8.02 16.48 4.79
C PRO A 111 8.73 15.19 4.35
N TYR A 112 9.56 14.61 5.17
CA TYR A 112 10.24 13.35 4.84
C TYR A 112 9.30 12.15 4.85
N THR A 113 8.08 12.33 5.29
CA THR A 113 7.06 11.29 5.25
C THR A 113 6.45 11.11 3.85
N TYR A 114 6.73 12.02 2.95
CA TYR A 114 6.16 12.02 1.60
C TYR A 114 7.13 11.66 0.53
#